data_f221b4a0995bba9a29423fbdbfdf2682
#
_entry.id   f221b4a0995bba9a29423fbdbfdf2682
#
_cell.length_a   1.000
_cell.length_b   1.000
_cell.length_c   1.000
_cell.angle_alpha   90.00
_cell.angle_beta   90.00
_cell.angle_gamma   90.00
#
_symmetry.space_group_name_H-M   'P 1'
#
loop_
_entity.id
_entity.type
_entity.pdbx_description
1 polymer ?
#
loop_
_entity_poly.entity_id
_entity_poly.type
_entity_poly.pdbx_seq_one_letter_code
_entity_poly.pdbx_strand_id
1 'polypeptide(L)'
;MKKLFSVIIILSLIFTLTACGGSTGNSANENSANSLVVYFSWSGNTENVAEAIAEQTGSDIFEIIPETPYSDDYNTVIDVAQSEQRSNARPSISGSISNIEQYDVIYVGFPNWWGDMPMILYTFFDTYDLSGKTVAPFCTSGGSGLSDTVNTIKELEPSADVL
;
A
#
# COMPACT_ATOMS: atom_id res chain seq x y z
N MET A 1 -46.83 16.33 77.63
CA MET A 1 -48.07 15.92 76.95
C MET A 1 -48.27 16.82 75.75
N LYS A 2 -47.95 16.43 74.57
CA LYS A 2 -48.48 16.90 73.24
C LYS A 2 -47.59 16.32 72.19
N LYS A 3 -48.09 15.31 71.50
CA LYS A 3 -47.42 14.56 70.48
C LYS A 3 -47.52 15.45 69.21
N LEU A 4 -46.37 15.84 68.64
CA LEU A 4 -46.31 16.41 67.31
C LEU A 4 -46.06 15.32 66.27
N PHE A 5 -47.02 15.08 65.42
CA PHE A 5 -46.90 14.25 64.24
C PHE A 5 -46.13 15.01 63.16
N SER A 6 -44.94 14.56 62.84
CA SER A 6 -44.20 15.06 61.70
C SER A 6 -44.57 14.23 60.47
N VAL A 7 -45.27 14.84 59.53
CA VAL A 7 -45.61 14.23 58.22
C VAL A 7 -44.45 14.43 57.35
N ILE A 8 -43.72 13.34 57.08
CA ILE A 8 -42.64 13.32 56.06
C ILE A 8 -43.28 13.06 54.72
N ILE A 9 -43.36 14.12 53.87
CA ILE A 9 -43.71 13.97 52.46
C ILE A 9 -42.49 13.42 51.69
N ILE A 10 -42.56 12.16 51.33
CA ILE A 10 -41.56 11.52 50.45
C ILE A 10 -41.94 11.90 49.01
N LEU A 11 -41.21 12.89 48.47
CA LEU A 11 -41.28 13.24 47.05
C LEU A 11 -40.52 12.20 46.26
N SER A 12 -41.21 11.23 45.69
CA SER A 12 -40.66 10.23 44.78
C SER A 12 -40.28 10.90 43.45
N LEU A 13 -39.01 11.18 43.29
CA LEU A 13 -38.44 11.61 42.01
C LEU A 13 -38.38 10.41 41.07
N ILE A 14 -39.37 10.30 40.20
CA ILE A 14 -39.34 9.31 39.10
C ILE A 14 -38.30 9.74 38.07
N PHE A 15 -37.12 9.11 38.14
CA PHE A 15 -36.10 9.23 37.09
C PHE A 15 -36.54 8.36 35.92
N THR A 16 -37.15 8.97 34.93
CA THR A 16 -37.36 8.33 33.61
C THR A 16 -36.01 8.18 32.94
N LEU A 17 -35.41 7.01 32.98
CA LEU A 17 -34.33 6.64 32.08
C LEU A 17 -34.89 6.57 30.66
N THR A 18 -34.69 7.66 29.93
CA THR A 18 -34.82 7.62 28.48
C THR A 18 -33.67 6.75 27.96
N ALA A 19 -33.93 5.49 27.68
CA ALA A 19 -33.03 4.65 26.93
C ALA A 19 -32.86 5.26 25.55
N CYS A 20 -31.79 6.02 25.36
CA CYS A 20 -31.30 6.30 24.02
C CYS A 20 -30.96 4.97 23.39
N GLY A 21 -31.87 4.52 22.52
CA GLY A 21 -31.59 3.43 21.61
C GLY A 21 -30.26 3.71 20.90
N GLY A 22 -29.29 2.84 21.11
CA GLY A 22 -28.07 2.84 20.34
C GLY A 22 -28.44 2.74 18.86
N SER A 23 -28.38 3.88 18.18
CA SER A 23 -28.23 3.90 16.75
C SER A 23 -26.92 3.13 16.50
N THR A 24 -27.03 1.89 16.05
CA THR A 24 -25.96 1.26 15.30
C THR A 24 -25.70 2.22 14.15
N GLY A 25 -24.75 3.12 14.36
CA GLY A 25 -24.18 3.88 13.26
C GLY A 25 -23.70 2.85 12.27
N ASN A 26 -24.45 2.70 11.20
CA ASN A 26 -23.93 2.23 9.96
C ASN A 26 -22.74 3.16 9.71
N SER A 27 -21.53 2.70 9.97
CA SER A 27 -20.33 3.34 9.43
C SER A 27 -20.62 3.39 7.95
N ALA A 28 -20.94 4.58 7.47
CA ALA A 28 -20.93 4.85 6.06
C ALA A 28 -19.60 4.25 5.58
N ASN A 29 -19.67 3.34 4.64
CA ASN A 29 -18.57 2.98 3.79
C ASN A 29 -18.09 4.32 3.22
N GLU A 30 -17.16 4.98 3.93
CA GLU A 30 -16.28 5.88 3.23
C GLU A 30 -15.71 5.01 2.13
N ASN A 31 -15.87 5.42 0.88
CA ASN A 31 -15.25 4.78 -0.26
C ASN A 31 -13.74 4.79 0.00
N SER A 32 -13.26 3.81 0.78
CA SER A 32 -11.84 3.59 0.90
C SER A 32 -11.40 3.19 -0.50
N ALA A 33 -10.54 4.01 -1.09
CA ALA A 33 -9.98 3.72 -2.40
C ALA A 33 -9.41 2.30 -2.38
N ASN A 34 -9.80 1.48 -3.33
CA ASN A 34 -9.24 0.15 -3.46
C ASN A 34 -7.76 0.30 -3.77
N SER A 35 -6.92 -0.35 -3.01
CA SER A 35 -5.47 -0.20 -3.15
C SER A 35 -4.75 -1.54 -3.25
N LEU A 36 -3.65 -1.52 -3.99
CA LEU A 36 -2.78 -2.67 -4.22
C LEU A 36 -1.34 -2.26 -3.92
N VAL A 37 -0.63 -3.10 -3.19
CA VAL A 37 0.82 -3.00 -3.04
C VAL A 37 1.46 -3.98 -4.02
N VAL A 38 2.17 -3.44 -5.00
CA VAL A 38 2.99 -4.21 -5.95
C VAL A 38 4.45 -4.00 -5.59
N TYR A 39 5.22 -5.07 -5.44
CA TYR A 39 6.62 -4.92 -5.08
C TYR A 39 7.52 -6.00 -5.67
N PHE A 40 8.78 -5.65 -5.86
CA PHE A 40 9.87 -6.59 -6.08
C PHE A 40 10.83 -6.53 -4.88
N SER A 41 11.25 -7.68 -4.39
CA SER A 41 12.23 -7.78 -3.31
C SER A 41 13.27 -8.86 -3.62
N TRP A 42 14.58 -8.51 -3.51
CA TRP A 42 15.66 -9.48 -3.68
C TRP A 42 16.13 -10.07 -2.35
N SER A 43 16.13 -9.27 -1.30
CA SER A 43 16.70 -9.63 0.01
C SER A 43 15.69 -9.60 1.17
N GLY A 44 14.38 -9.52 0.87
CA GLY A 44 13.32 -9.42 1.87
C GLY A 44 13.10 -8.01 2.44
N ASN A 45 14.01 -7.05 2.20
CA ASN A 45 13.87 -5.72 2.80
C ASN A 45 12.66 -4.95 2.25
N THR A 46 12.44 -4.97 0.93
CA THR A 46 11.29 -4.31 0.31
C THR A 46 9.99 -5.03 0.67
N GLU A 47 10.02 -6.36 0.73
CA GLU A 47 8.91 -7.20 1.17
C GLU A 47 8.40 -6.79 2.56
N ASN A 48 9.29 -6.67 3.56
CA ASN A 48 8.90 -6.23 4.91
C ASN A 48 8.19 -4.87 4.91
N VAL A 49 8.61 -3.93 4.06
CA VAL A 49 7.96 -2.62 3.93
C VAL A 49 6.61 -2.75 3.22
N ALA A 50 6.54 -3.57 2.16
CA ALA A 50 5.32 -3.82 1.40
C ALA A 50 4.22 -4.44 2.28
N GLU A 51 4.58 -5.45 3.07
CA GLU A 51 3.67 -6.08 4.04
C GLU A 51 3.15 -5.08 5.08
N ALA A 52 4.03 -4.23 5.63
CA ALA A 52 3.65 -3.22 6.59
C ALA A 52 2.69 -2.16 5.99
N ILE A 53 2.90 -1.76 4.72
CA ILE A 53 1.97 -0.87 4.01
C ILE A 53 0.63 -1.58 3.80
N ALA A 54 0.62 -2.81 3.32
CA ALA A 54 -0.59 -3.57 3.07
C ALA A 54 -1.42 -3.76 4.38
N GLU A 55 -0.77 -4.08 5.49
CA GLU A 55 -1.42 -4.22 6.79
C GLU A 55 -2.06 -2.89 7.27
N GLN A 56 -1.35 -1.76 7.12
CA GLN A 56 -1.82 -0.47 7.59
C GLN A 56 -2.92 0.13 6.71
N THR A 57 -2.91 -0.17 5.42
CA THR A 57 -3.86 0.39 4.45
C THR A 57 -5.02 -0.54 4.13
N GLY A 58 -4.91 -1.83 4.48
CA GLY A 58 -5.86 -2.86 4.07
C GLY A 58 -5.78 -3.18 2.58
N SER A 59 -4.64 -2.87 1.94
CA SER A 59 -4.42 -3.12 0.52
C SER A 59 -4.23 -4.60 0.22
N ASP A 60 -4.66 -5.01 -0.98
CA ASP A 60 -4.16 -6.27 -1.55
C ASP A 60 -2.65 -6.18 -1.81
N ILE A 61 -1.99 -7.31 -1.94
CA ILE A 61 -0.56 -7.37 -2.15
C ILE A 61 -0.17 -8.31 -3.29
N PHE A 62 0.77 -7.89 -4.13
CA PHE A 62 1.29 -8.69 -5.24
C PHE A 62 2.82 -8.57 -5.30
N GLU A 63 3.50 -9.70 -5.16
CA GLU A 63 4.94 -9.78 -5.36
C GLU A 63 5.27 -9.98 -6.84
N ILE A 64 6.16 -9.15 -7.38
CA ILE A 64 6.76 -9.34 -8.69
C ILE A 64 7.85 -10.41 -8.56
N ILE A 65 7.59 -11.59 -9.09
CA ILE A 65 8.53 -12.70 -9.10
C ILE A 65 9.12 -12.85 -10.50
N PRO A 66 10.45 -12.77 -10.68
CA PRO A 66 11.07 -13.00 -11.99
C PRO A 66 10.91 -14.47 -12.42
N GLU A 67 10.62 -14.71 -13.72
CA GLU A 67 10.60 -16.09 -14.26
C GLU A 67 11.97 -16.76 -14.16
N THR A 68 13.04 -16.00 -14.33
CA THR A 68 14.41 -16.44 -14.08
C THR A 68 14.89 -15.77 -12.80
N PRO A 69 15.02 -16.51 -11.69
CA PRO A 69 15.46 -15.92 -10.42
C PRO A 69 16.84 -15.25 -10.54
N TYR A 70 16.98 -14.11 -9.89
CA TYR A 70 18.30 -13.50 -9.70
C TYR A 70 19.17 -14.38 -8.80
N SER A 71 20.49 -14.26 -8.95
CA SER A 71 21.45 -14.94 -8.09
C SER A 71 21.34 -14.49 -6.64
N ASP A 72 21.57 -15.40 -5.69
CA ASP A 72 21.73 -15.06 -4.26
C ASP A 72 23.09 -14.42 -3.96
N ASP A 73 24.06 -14.52 -4.89
CA ASP A 73 25.35 -13.86 -4.77
C ASP A 73 25.26 -12.37 -5.12
N TYR A 74 25.60 -11.53 -4.15
CA TYR A 74 25.51 -10.06 -4.28
C TYR A 74 26.31 -9.52 -5.48
N ASN A 75 27.54 -10.00 -5.72
CA ASN A 75 28.35 -9.49 -6.82
C ASN A 75 27.74 -9.86 -8.17
N THR A 76 27.22 -11.06 -8.27
CA THR A 76 26.54 -11.54 -9.49
C THR A 76 25.28 -10.70 -9.76
N VAL A 77 24.45 -10.44 -8.75
CA VAL A 77 23.20 -9.69 -8.96
C VAL A 77 23.46 -8.23 -9.34
N ILE A 78 24.47 -7.57 -8.77
CA ILE A 78 24.79 -6.18 -9.15
C ILE A 78 25.29 -6.06 -10.58
N ASP A 79 26.03 -7.05 -11.08
CA ASP A 79 26.51 -7.10 -12.48
C ASP A 79 25.35 -7.35 -13.45
N VAL A 80 24.44 -8.28 -13.11
CA VAL A 80 23.22 -8.55 -13.88
C VAL A 80 22.35 -7.32 -13.94
N ALA A 81 22.04 -6.70 -12.78
CA ALA A 81 21.23 -5.49 -12.70
C ALA A 81 21.78 -4.34 -13.55
N GLN A 82 23.10 -4.12 -13.51
CA GLN A 82 23.74 -3.09 -14.32
C GLN A 82 23.68 -3.44 -15.83
N SER A 83 23.83 -4.72 -16.19
CA SER A 83 23.71 -5.18 -17.57
C SER A 83 22.29 -5.00 -18.11
N GLU A 84 21.29 -5.35 -17.31
CA GLU A 84 19.88 -5.15 -17.64
C GLU A 84 19.56 -3.66 -17.87
N GLN A 85 20.00 -2.79 -16.96
CA GLN A 85 19.80 -1.35 -17.09
C GLN A 85 20.45 -0.79 -18.37
N ARG A 86 21.69 -1.18 -18.67
CA ARG A 86 22.40 -0.72 -19.89
C ARG A 86 21.75 -1.22 -21.19
N SER A 87 21.16 -2.40 -21.18
CA SER A 87 20.49 -2.98 -22.34
C SER A 87 19.01 -2.65 -22.42
N ASN A 88 18.48 -1.86 -21.47
CA ASN A 88 17.05 -1.58 -21.33
C ASN A 88 16.21 -2.87 -21.34
N ALA A 89 16.65 -3.89 -20.60
CA ALA A 89 16.04 -5.20 -20.56
C ALA A 89 14.63 -5.17 -19.98
N ARG A 90 13.87 -6.22 -20.31
CA ARG A 90 12.53 -6.47 -19.75
C ARG A 90 12.45 -7.89 -19.21
N PRO A 91 13.02 -8.14 -18.01
CA PRO A 91 12.93 -9.48 -17.40
C PRO A 91 11.46 -9.90 -17.23
N SER A 92 11.17 -11.14 -17.61
CA SER A 92 9.81 -11.68 -17.54
C SER A 92 9.34 -11.85 -16.09
N ILE A 93 8.05 -11.55 -15.87
CA ILE A 93 7.38 -11.69 -14.57
C ILE A 93 6.58 -12.99 -14.54
N SER A 94 6.72 -13.74 -13.45
CA SER A 94 5.91 -14.92 -13.16
C SER A 94 4.56 -14.51 -12.58
N GLY A 95 3.48 -15.07 -13.13
CA GLY A 95 2.12 -14.73 -12.70
C GLY A 95 1.59 -13.42 -13.31
N SER A 96 0.43 -13.01 -12.86
CA SER A 96 -0.23 -11.78 -13.33
C SER A 96 -1.21 -11.23 -12.31
N ILE A 97 -1.46 -9.92 -12.35
CA ILE A 97 -2.50 -9.27 -11.57
C ILE A 97 -3.81 -9.35 -12.37
N SER A 98 -4.81 -9.98 -11.76
CA SER A 98 -6.16 -10.01 -12.34
C SER A 98 -6.89 -8.71 -11.97
N ASN A 99 -7.52 -8.08 -12.97
CA ASN A 99 -8.37 -6.89 -12.78
C ASN A 99 -7.66 -5.73 -12.07
N ILE A 100 -6.50 -5.29 -12.59
CA ILE A 100 -5.77 -4.14 -12.03
C ILE A 100 -6.63 -2.86 -12.05
N GLU A 101 -7.62 -2.81 -12.93
CA GLU A 101 -8.56 -1.70 -13.09
C GLU A 101 -9.44 -1.46 -11.84
N GLN A 102 -9.61 -2.45 -10.97
CA GLN A 102 -10.38 -2.30 -9.72
C GLN A 102 -9.70 -1.42 -8.67
N TYR A 103 -8.41 -1.17 -8.80
CA TYR A 103 -7.63 -0.40 -7.84
C TYR A 103 -7.53 1.06 -8.24
N ASP A 104 -7.70 1.96 -7.28
CA ASP A 104 -7.54 3.41 -7.44
C ASP A 104 -6.12 3.86 -7.08
N VAL A 105 -5.49 3.15 -6.12
CA VAL A 105 -4.15 3.45 -5.63
C VAL A 105 -3.24 2.24 -5.77
N ILE A 106 -2.09 2.43 -6.40
CA ILE A 106 -1.05 1.41 -6.55
C ILE A 106 0.21 1.88 -5.83
N TYR A 107 0.55 1.21 -4.74
CA TYR A 107 1.86 1.35 -4.11
C TYR A 107 2.87 0.50 -4.89
N VAL A 108 3.99 1.08 -5.30
CA VAL A 108 5.01 0.36 -6.09
C VAL A 108 6.33 0.35 -5.34
N GLY A 109 6.75 -0.84 -4.90
CA GLY A 109 7.91 -1.07 -4.04
C GLY A 109 9.08 -1.74 -4.74
N PHE A 110 10.31 -1.25 -4.50
CA PHE A 110 11.51 -1.82 -5.11
C PHE A 110 12.78 -1.48 -4.32
N PRO A 111 13.84 -2.31 -4.44
CA PRO A 111 15.17 -1.90 -4.02
C PRO A 111 15.75 -0.92 -5.04
N ASN A 112 16.43 0.14 -4.57
CA ASN A 112 17.14 1.04 -5.47
C ASN A 112 18.40 0.34 -6.00
N TRP A 113 18.43 0.03 -7.29
CA TRP A 113 19.55 -0.58 -7.98
C TRP A 113 20.17 0.40 -8.99
N TRP A 114 21.43 0.77 -8.76
CA TRP A 114 22.16 1.69 -9.64
C TRP A 114 21.48 3.05 -9.85
N GLY A 115 20.81 3.55 -8.82
CA GLY A 115 20.15 4.87 -8.83
C GLY A 115 18.76 4.86 -9.47
N ASP A 116 18.20 3.68 -9.72
CA ASP A 116 16.89 3.50 -10.34
C ASP A 116 16.18 2.27 -9.77
N MET A 117 14.97 2.00 -10.23
CA MET A 117 14.28 0.73 -9.99
C MET A 117 14.86 -0.40 -10.84
N PRO A 118 14.79 -1.67 -10.37
CA PRO A 118 15.18 -2.83 -11.16
C PRO A 118 14.38 -2.93 -12.47
N MET A 119 15.02 -3.45 -13.52
CA MET A 119 14.40 -3.51 -14.87
C MET A 119 13.13 -4.35 -14.94
N ILE A 120 12.91 -5.25 -13.99
CA ILE A 120 11.66 -6.01 -13.89
C ILE A 120 10.45 -5.10 -13.57
N LEU A 121 10.63 -3.96 -12.90
CA LEU A 121 9.57 -2.96 -12.68
C LEU A 121 9.16 -2.28 -13.99
N TYR A 122 10.10 -2.08 -14.92
CA TYR A 122 9.76 -1.59 -16.26
C TYR A 122 8.87 -2.58 -17.02
N THR A 123 9.10 -3.89 -16.84
CA THR A 123 8.19 -4.92 -17.38
C THR A 123 6.79 -4.81 -16.79
N PHE A 124 6.69 -4.51 -15.47
CA PHE A 124 5.40 -4.26 -14.84
C PHE A 124 4.69 -3.06 -15.46
N PHE A 125 5.34 -1.92 -15.59
CA PHE A 125 4.76 -0.72 -16.19
C PHE A 125 4.44 -0.90 -17.69
N ASP A 126 5.23 -1.68 -18.43
CA ASP A 126 4.92 -2.02 -19.83
C ASP A 126 3.72 -2.98 -19.96
N THR A 127 3.37 -3.70 -18.89
CA THR A 127 2.31 -4.74 -18.91
C THR A 127 0.95 -4.21 -18.49
N TYR A 128 0.90 -3.27 -17.55
CA TYR A 128 -0.34 -2.79 -16.94
C TYR A 128 -0.57 -1.31 -17.22
N ASP A 129 -1.81 -0.98 -17.62
CA ASP A 129 -2.25 0.41 -17.78
C ASP A 129 -2.66 1.00 -16.43
N LEU A 130 -1.91 1.99 -15.95
CA LEU A 130 -2.16 2.69 -14.70
C LEU A 130 -2.83 4.07 -14.91
N SER A 131 -3.35 4.34 -16.10
CA SER A 131 -4.03 5.60 -16.42
C SER A 131 -5.14 5.94 -15.43
N GLY A 132 -5.12 7.15 -14.90
CA GLY A 132 -6.10 7.65 -13.93
C GLY A 132 -5.96 7.13 -12.52
N LYS A 133 -4.96 6.29 -12.24
CA LYS A 133 -4.67 5.79 -10.89
C LYS A 133 -3.66 6.67 -10.18
N THR A 134 -3.69 6.64 -8.85
CA THR A 134 -2.62 7.20 -8.04
C THR A 134 -1.52 6.17 -7.87
N VAL A 135 -0.30 6.50 -8.24
CA VAL A 135 0.89 5.65 -8.07
C VAL A 135 1.76 6.22 -6.97
N ALA A 136 1.99 5.44 -5.92
CA ALA A 136 2.78 5.82 -4.76
C ALA A 136 4.05 4.96 -4.66
N PRO A 137 5.19 5.41 -5.22
CA PRO A 137 6.42 4.65 -5.19
C PRO A 137 7.07 4.68 -3.81
N PHE A 138 7.64 3.55 -3.40
CA PHE A 138 8.51 3.45 -2.22
C PHE A 138 9.73 2.58 -2.53
N CYS A 139 10.85 2.86 -1.90
CA CYS A 139 12.05 2.07 -2.12
C CYS A 139 12.79 1.74 -0.84
N THR A 140 13.56 0.66 -0.91
CA THR A 140 14.63 0.35 0.05
C THR A 140 15.98 0.67 -0.57
N SER A 141 16.86 1.34 0.17
CA SER A 141 18.17 1.73 -0.34
C SER A 141 19.20 1.83 0.78
N GLY A 142 20.47 1.77 0.46
CA GLY A 142 21.56 2.05 1.37
C GLY A 142 21.77 3.54 1.71
N GLY A 143 20.84 4.41 1.31
CA GLY A 143 20.88 5.84 1.59
C GLY A 143 20.60 6.76 0.40
N SER A 144 20.45 6.21 -0.83
CA SER A 144 20.16 6.99 -2.04
C SER A 144 18.69 7.40 -2.18
N GLY A 145 17.78 6.78 -1.40
CA GLY A 145 16.34 7.03 -1.53
C GLY A 145 15.81 6.62 -2.90
N LEU A 146 14.75 7.30 -3.36
CA LEU A 146 14.11 7.04 -4.66
C LEU A 146 14.97 7.51 -5.86
N SER A 147 16.01 8.33 -5.64
CA SER A 147 16.81 8.93 -6.71
C SER A 147 15.90 9.65 -7.74
N ASP A 148 16.06 9.38 -9.03
CA ASP A 148 15.23 9.98 -10.08
C ASP A 148 14.02 9.12 -10.48
N THR A 149 13.77 8.01 -9.78
CA THR A 149 12.77 7.00 -10.15
C THR A 149 11.35 7.56 -10.23
N VAL A 150 11.00 8.56 -9.40
CA VAL A 150 9.67 9.21 -9.48
C VAL A 150 9.47 9.88 -10.86
N ASN A 151 10.49 10.56 -11.39
CA ASN A 151 10.41 11.14 -12.72
C ASN A 151 10.35 10.06 -13.80
N THR A 152 11.14 8.99 -13.65
CA THR A 152 11.08 7.83 -14.55
C THR A 152 9.68 7.23 -14.61
N ILE A 153 9.02 7.03 -13.45
CA ILE A 153 7.65 6.52 -13.41
C ILE A 153 6.67 7.49 -14.07
N LYS A 154 6.82 8.81 -13.87
CA LYS A 154 5.99 9.83 -14.56
C LYS A 154 6.16 9.81 -16.09
N GLU A 155 7.34 9.47 -16.57
CA GLU A 155 7.58 9.31 -18.00
C GLU A 155 6.95 8.03 -18.57
N LEU A 156 6.98 6.93 -17.80
CA LEU A 156 6.37 5.66 -18.18
C LEU A 156 4.85 5.71 -18.12
N GLU A 157 4.29 6.41 -17.13
CA GLU A 157 2.87 6.49 -16.84
C GLU A 157 2.37 7.95 -16.86
N PRO A 158 2.39 8.62 -18.01
CA PRO A 158 2.08 10.05 -18.08
C PRO A 158 0.60 10.38 -17.78
N SER A 159 -0.26 9.38 -17.74
CA SER A 159 -1.69 9.50 -17.44
C SER A 159 -2.03 9.08 -16.00
N ALA A 160 -1.06 8.68 -15.21
CA ALA A 160 -1.21 8.38 -13.77
C ALA A 160 -0.87 9.60 -12.91
N ASP A 161 -1.43 9.65 -11.70
CA ASP A 161 -1.05 10.63 -10.67
C ASP A 161 0.08 10.03 -9.81
N VAL A 162 1.33 10.35 -10.13
CA VAL A 162 2.51 9.82 -9.44
C VAL A 162 2.94 10.77 -8.33
N LEU A 163 2.91 10.29 -7.08
CA LEU A 163 3.21 11.05 -5.85
C LEU A 163 4.70 11.32 -5.65
#